data_fe97a13c3b173ba9014cb6d8e7f320dd
#
_entry.id   fe97a13c3b173ba9014cb6d8e7f320dd
#
_cell.length_a   1.000
_cell.length_b   1.000
_cell.length_c   1.000
_cell.angle_alpha   90.00
_cell.angle_beta   90.00
_cell.angle_gamma   90.00
#
_symmetry.space_group_name_H-M   'P 1'
#
loop_
_entity.id
_entity.type
_entity.pdbx_description
1 polymer ?
#
loop_
_entity_poly.entity_id
_entity_poly.type
_entity_poly.pdbx_seq_one_letter_code
_entity_poly.pdbx_strand_id
1 'polypeptide(L)'
;MYSKYILALLTGLFLLSCSDDESTDTTRPEIEVLAPADHSHFHAGDSFELRAQLSDNEALASWKANIHFNGDGHTHKSSSTEDTAVEWEAEWTGDLAGSETSFLLEQPIEIPANAEHGECHLVVMALDRQGNETAAYSSFEVEAEDHQH
;
A
#
# COMPACT_ATOMS: atom_id res chain seq x y z
N MET A 1 -42.85 -73.55 -18.78
CA MET A 1 -42.74 -72.70 -17.56
C MET A 1 -41.46 -71.95 -17.65
N TYR A 2 -41.53 -70.67 -17.92
CA TYR A 2 -40.35 -69.81 -18.18
C TYR A 2 -39.95 -69.07 -16.91
N SER A 3 -38.77 -69.37 -16.38
CA SER A 3 -38.17 -68.66 -15.25
C SER A 3 -37.43 -67.43 -15.78
N LYS A 4 -37.89 -66.26 -15.42
CA LYS A 4 -37.25 -64.94 -15.79
C LYS A 4 -36.27 -64.59 -14.73
N TYR A 5 -34.98 -64.69 -15.05
CA TYR A 5 -33.89 -64.03 -14.21
C TYR A 5 -33.81 -62.60 -14.55
N ILE A 6 -34.17 -61.76 -13.58
CA ILE A 6 -33.93 -60.29 -13.63
C ILE A 6 -32.54 -60.04 -13.07
N LEU A 7 -31.60 -59.67 -13.96
CA LEU A 7 -30.28 -59.24 -13.60
C LEU A 7 -30.35 -57.76 -13.28
N ALA A 8 -30.33 -57.42 -12.00
CA ALA A 8 -30.23 -56.02 -11.54
C ALA A 8 -28.81 -55.53 -11.68
N LEU A 9 -28.57 -54.65 -12.68
CA LEU A 9 -27.29 -53.93 -12.88
C LEU A 9 -27.21 -52.77 -11.90
N LEU A 10 -26.43 -52.95 -10.82
CA LEU A 10 -26.17 -51.90 -9.82
C LEU A 10 -25.06 -50.97 -10.36
N THR A 11 -25.46 -49.87 -10.99
CA THR A 11 -24.55 -48.85 -11.45
C THR A 11 -24.06 -48.04 -10.26
N GLY A 12 -22.83 -48.34 -9.79
CA GLY A 12 -22.15 -47.54 -8.74
C GLY A 12 -21.72 -46.18 -9.29
N LEU A 13 -22.40 -45.14 -8.84
CA LEU A 13 -22.01 -43.77 -9.10
C LEU A 13 -20.83 -43.39 -8.18
N PHE A 14 -19.60 -43.45 -8.71
CA PHE A 14 -18.42 -42.92 -8.05
C PHE A 14 -18.50 -41.40 -8.10
N LEU A 15 -18.87 -40.75 -6.99
CA LEU A 15 -18.67 -39.35 -6.76
C LEU A 15 -17.17 -39.14 -6.52
N LEU A 16 -16.42 -38.75 -7.55
CA LEU A 16 -15.12 -38.16 -7.41
C LEU A 16 -15.33 -36.80 -6.74
N SER A 17 -15.25 -36.76 -5.42
CA SER A 17 -15.05 -35.52 -4.68
C SER A 17 -13.61 -35.07 -4.95
N CYS A 18 -13.41 -34.20 -5.92
CA CYS A 18 -12.24 -33.33 -5.95
C CYS A 18 -12.39 -32.37 -4.79
N SER A 19 -11.79 -32.69 -3.67
CA SER A 19 -11.38 -31.68 -2.72
C SER A 19 -10.06 -31.12 -3.25
N ASP A 20 -10.14 -30.12 -4.13
CA ASP A 20 -9.04 -29.21 -4.32
C ASP A 20 -8.94 -28.42 -3.00
N ASP A 21 -8.14 -28.91 -2.06
CA ASP A 21 -7.56 -28.10 -1.00
C ASP A 21 -6.55 -27.15 -1.66
N GLU A 22 -7.06 -26.17 -2.41
CA GLU A 22 -6.27 -24.98 -2.71
C GLU A 22 -6.04 -24.31 -1.35
N SER A 23 -4.85 -24.50 -0.83
CA SER A 23 -4.41 -23.77 0.37
C SER A 23 -4.41 -22.30 0.01
N THR A 24 -5.44 -21.57 0.44
CA THR A 24 -5.50 -20.12 0.28
C THR A 24 -4.29 -19.52 0.97
N ASP A 25 -3.52 -18.72 0.24
CA ASP A 25 -2.40 -17.99 0.83
C ASP A 25 -2.91 -17.04 1.92
N THR A 26 -2.26 -17.08 3.07
CA THR A 26 -2.52 -16.23 4.24
C THR A 26 -1.29 -15.41 4.65
N THR A 27 -0.22 -15.52 3.86
CA THR A 27 1.00 -14.74 4.08
C THR A 27 0.72 -13.32 3.57
N ARG A 28 1.13 -12.35 4.35
CA ARG A 28 0.96 -10.95 3.96
C ARG A 28 2.17 -10.46 3.18
N PRO A 29 1.99 -9.52 2.25
CA PRO A 29 3.09 -8.85 1.61
C PRO A 29 4.06 -8.20 2.61
N GLU A 30 5.32 -8.08 2.24
CA GLU A 30 6.35 -7.34 2.96
C GLU A 30 6.63 -6.01 2.24
N ILE A 31 6.88 -4.95 3.02
CA ILE A 31 7.18 -3.61 2.51
C ILE A 31 8.43 -3.09 3.22
N GLU A 32 9.41 -2.65 2.43
CA GLU A 32 10.59 -1.90 2.90
C GLU A 32 10.59 -0.52 2.24
N VAL A 33 10.38 0.54 3.02
CA VAL A 33 10.51 1.92 2.54
C VAL A 33 11.98 2.28 2.45
N LEU A 34 12.46 2.55 1.24
CA LEU A 34 13.86 2.85 0.94
C LEU A 34 14.15 4.35 0.90
N ALA A 35 13.14 5.15 0.52
CA ALA A 35 13.21 6.61 0.48
C ALA A 35 11.79 7.21 0.57
N PRO A 36 11.61 8.36 1.22
CA PRO A 36 12.61 9.07 2.00
C PRO A 36 13.03 8.28 3.24
N ALA A 37 14.20 8.58 3.80
CA ALA A 37 14.56 8.04 5.10
C ALA A 37 13.60 8.60 6.16
N ASP A 38 13.30 7.79 7.17
CA ASP A 38 12.46 8.24 8.28
C ASP A 38 13.05 9.49 8.95
N HIS A 39 12.19 10.46 9.30
CA HIS A 39 12.56 11.79 9.80
C HIS A 39 13.42 12.63 8.84
N SER A 40 13.28 12.45 7.52
CA SER A 40 13.86 13.37 6.53
C SER A 40 13.22 14.75 6.63
N HIS A 41 13.96 15.79 6.20
CA HIS A 41 13.52 17.18 6.19
C HIS A 41 13.48 17.70 4.74
N PHE A 42 12.43 18.42 4.40
CA PHE A 42 12.18 19.03 3.10
C PHE A 42 11.62 20.44 3.30
N HIS A 43 11.70 21.28 2.29
CA HIS A 43 11.02 22.58 2.28
C HIS A 43 9.75 22.53 1.44
N ALA A 44 8.82 23.40 1.71
CA ALA A 44 7.67 23.61 0.83
C ALA A 44 8.15 23.96 -0.58
N GLY A 45 7.61 23.26 -1.60
CA GLY A 45 8.05 23.38 -2.99
C GLY A 45 9.17 22.42 -3.41
N ASP A 46 9.76 21.68 -2.48
CA ASP A 46 10.73 20.63 -2.80
C ASP A 46 10.06 19.43 -3.47
N SER A 47 10.87 18.56 -4.04
CA SER A 47 10.43 17.26 -4.56
C SER A 47 11.33 16.14 -4.06
N PHE A 48 10.77 14.97 -3.90
CA PHE A 48 11.51 13.74 -3.59
C PHE A 48 10.94 12.55 -4.34
N GLU A 49 11.66 11.46 -4.33
CA GLU A 49 11.19 10.20 -4.90
C GLU A 49 10.86 9.23 -3.76
N LEU A 50 9.59 8.81 -3.69
CA LEU A 50 9.21 7.67 -2.85
C LEU A 50 9.75 6.41 -3.51
N ARG A 51 10.53 5.64 -2.78
CA ARG A 51 10.98 4.31 -3.19
C ARG A 51 10.64 3.29 -2.11
N ALA A 52 9.98 2.22 -2.50
CA ALA A 52 9.67 1.13 -1.59
C ALA A 52 9.80 -0.21 -2.32
N GLN A 53 10.42 -1.19 -1.66
CA GLN A 53 10.44 -2.56 -2.13
C GLN A 53 9.23 -3.29 -1.58
N LEU A 54 8.40 -3.81 -2.45
CA LEU A 54 7.26 -4.67 -2.12
C LEU A 54 7.60 -6.09 -2.50
N SER A 55 7.24 -7.07 -1.66
CA SER A 55 7.44 -8.50 -1.96
C SER A 55 6.33 -9.35 -1.36
N ASP A 56 6.06 -10.47 -2.01
CA ASP A 56 5.07 -11.46 -1.59
C ASP A 56 5.52 -12.87 -1.97
N ASN A 57 5.02 -13.90 -1.28
CA ASN A 57 5.39 -15.28 -1.58
C ASN A 57 4.69 -15.84 -2.82
N GLU A 58 3.52 -15.32 -3.20
CA GLU A 58 2.77 -15.76 -4.37
C GLU A 58 2.61 -14.67 -5.42
N ALA A 59 1.87 -13.59 -5.13
CA ALA A 59 1.67 -12.53 -6.10
C ALA A 59 1.07 -11.25 -5.51
N LEU A 60 1.72 -10.13 -5.77
CA LEU A 60 1.22 -8.79 -5.51
C LEU A 60 0.08 -8.43 -6.45
N ALA A 61 -0.94 -7.73 -5.96
CA ALA A 61 -2.09 -7.26 -6.74
C ALA A 61 -2.11 -5.76 -6.95
N SER A 62 -1.83 -4.99 -5.91
CA SER A 62 -1.84 -3.52 -5.97
C SER A 62 -1.04 -2.90 -4.86
N TRP A 63 -0.76 -1.61 -5.03
CA TRP A 63 -0.16 -0.79 -4.00
C TRP A 63 -0.89 0.55 -3.86
N LYS A 64 -0.75 1.16 -2.71
CA LYS A 64 -1.22 2.50 -2.40
C LYS A 64 -0.16 3.22 -1.58
N ALA A 65 0.06 4.48 -1.87
CA ALA A 65 0.83 5.38 -1.02
C ALA A 65 0.00 6.60 -0.69
N ASN A 66 0.04 7.07 0.54
CA ASN A 66 -0.57 8.34 0.91
C ASN A 66 0.34 9.14 1.84
N ILE A 67 0.18 10.43 1.77
CA ILE A 67 0.80 11.40 2.67
C ILE A 67 -0.33 12.18 3.32
N HIS A 68 -0.22 12.40 4.62
CA HIS A 68 -1.10 13.28 5.36
C HIS A 68 -0.31 14.07 6.41
N PHE A 69 -0.72 15.31 6.60
CA PHE A 69 -0.17 16.18 7.63
C PHE A 69 -0.55 15.63 9.01
N ASN A 70 0.43 15.53 9.90
CA ASN A 70 0.22 15.07 11.27
C ASN A 70 -0.08 16.27 12.18
N GLY A 71 -1.30 16.79 12.06
CA GLY A 71 -1.77 17.92 12.86
C GLY A 71 -2.09 17.56 14.31
N ASP A 72 -1.17 17.00 15.06
CA ASP A 72 -1.35 16.63 16.49
C ASP A 72 -1.67 17.79 17.44
N GLY A 73 -2.30 18.86 16.98
CA GLY A 73 -2.75 19.97 17.81
C GLY A 73 -1.64 20.78 18.44
N HIS A 74 -0.37 20.52 18.14
CA HIS A 74 0.75 21.39 18.42
C HIS A 74 0.91 22.41 17.29
N THR A 75 -0.18 23.15 17.00
CA THR A 75 -0.10 24.32 16.14
C THR A 75 0.93 25.26 16.75
N HIS A 76 2.13 25.21 16.23
CA HIS A 76 3.00 26.36 16.25
C HIS A 76 2.30 27.41 15.38
N LYS A 77 1.35 28.14 15.95
CA LYS A 77 0.87 29.38 15.39
C LYS A 77 2.07 30.31 15.34
N SER A 78 2.92 30.13 14.33
CA SER A 78 3.76 31.20 13.86
C SER A 78 2.79 32.28 13.44
N SER A 79 2.79 33.37 14.16
CA SER A 79 2.06 34.59 13.83
C SER A 79 2.74 35.29 12.65
N SER A 80 2.93 34.57 11.54
CA SER A 80 3.29 35.13 10.25
C SER A 80 2.06 35.14 9.39
N THR A 81 1.72 36.28 8.88
CA THR A 81 0.63 36.67 8.00
C THR A 81 0.62 35.91 6.64
N GLU A 82 0.62 34.57 6.65
CA GLU A 82 0.41 33.79 5.44
C GLU A 82 -0.84 32.91 5.61
N ASP A 83 -1.96 33.58 5.31
CA ASP A 83 -3.32 33.05 5.34
C ASP A 83 -3.60 32.03 4.21
N THR A 84 -2.57 31.34 3.69
CA THR A 84 -2.65 30.46 2.52
C THR A 84 -1.98 29.09 2.69
N ALA A 85 -1.37 28.81 3.84
CA ALA A 85 -0.80 27.48 4.10
C ALA A 85 -1.92 26.44 4.18
N VAL A 86 -1.71 25.28 3.56
CA VAL A 86 -2.67 24.20 3.54
C VAL A 86 -2.07 22.92 4.11
N GLU A 87 -2.84 22.23 4.92
CA GLU A 87 -2.54 20.85 5.29
C GLU A 87 -2.43 20.02 4.01
N TRP A 88 -1.28 19.37 3.82
CA TRP A 88 -1.04 18.63 2.61
C TRP A 88 -1.44 17.17 2.76
N GLU A 89 -2.33 16.76 1.87
CA GLU A 89 -2.74 15.37 1.71
C GLU A 89 -2.59 14.98 0.24
N ALA A 90 -2.05 13.79 0.00
CA ALA A 90 -1.92 13.25 -1.34
C ALA A 90 -1.99 11.72 -1.33
N GLU A 91 -2.45 11.15 -2.44
CA GLU A 91 -2.62 9.71 -2.59
C GLU A 91 -2.23 9.26 -3.99
N TRP A 92 -1.55 8.13 -4.06
CA TRP A 92 -1.18 7.44 -5.30
C TRP A 92 -1.54 5.96 -5.18
N THR A 93 -1.97 5.36 -6.27
CA THR A 93 -2.32 3.94 -6.34
C THR A 93 -1.81 3.35 -7.63
N GLY A 94 -1.54 2.04 -7.63
CA GLY A 94 -1.19 1.30 -8.83
C GLY A 94 -1.62 -0.15 -8.75
N ASP A 95 -2.17 -0.65 -9.85
CA ASP A 95 -2.47 -2.06 -10.03
C ASP A 95 -1.24 -2.77 -10.60
N LEU A 96 -0.99 -4.00 -10.12
CA LEU A 96 0.05 -4.88 -10.60
C LEU A 96 -0.58 -6.00 -11.44
N ALA A 97 0.20 -6.59 -12.36
CA ALA A 97 -0.33 -7.64 -13.25
C ALA A 97 -0.76 -8.92 -12.50
N GLY A 98 -0.43 -9.01 -11.21
CA GLY A 98 -0.84 -10.10 -10.34
C GLY A 98 -0.08 -11.40 -10.59
N SER A 99 1.12 -11.29 -11.11
CA SER A 99 2.09 -12.38 -11.25
C SER A 99 3.46 -12.03 -10.65
N GLU A 100 3.61 -10.79 -10.22
CA GLU A 100 4.85 -10.31 -9.61
C GLU A 100 4.89 -10.68 -8.12
N THR A 101 5.97 -11.33 -7.72
CA THR A 101 6.29 -11.58 -6.31
C THR A 101 7.19 -10.48 -5.73
N SER A 102 7.62 -9.53 -6.54
CA SER A 102 8.50 -8.43 -6.14
C SER A 102 8.26 -7.23 -7.05
N PHE A 103 8.15 -6.04 -6.46
CA PHE A 103 7.93 -4.79 -7.17
C PHE A 103 8.68 -3.65 -6.50
N LEU A 104 9.48 -2.91 -7.26
CA LEU A 104 10.09 -1.67 -6.79
C LEU A 104 9.15 -0.52 -7.14
N LEU A 105 8.50 0.02 -6.12
CA LEU A 105 7.71 1.24 -6.25
C LEU A 105 8.66 2.43 -6.34
N GLU A 106 8.50 3.24 -7.39
CA GLU A 106 9.18 4.52 -7.59
C GLU A 106 8.12 5.56 -7.99
N GLN A 107 7.88 6.53 -7.09
CA GLN A 107 6.86 7.54 -7.27
C GLN A 107 7.45 8.91 -7.00
N PRO A 108 7.60 9.79 -8.01
CA PRO A 108 7.98 11.18 -7.79
C PRO A 108 6.88 11.92 -7.05
N ILE A 109 7.27 12.72 -6.06
CA ILE A 109 6.38 13.47 -5.18
C ILE A 109 6.85 14.92 -5.15
N GLU A 110 5.93 15.84 -5.40
CA GLU A 110 6.16 17.28 -5.29
C GLU A 110 5.41 17.81 -4.07
N ILE A 111 6.13 18.47 -3.16
CA ILE A 111 5.56 19.13 -1.99
C ILE A 111 4.97 20.47 -2.46
N PRO A 112 3.69 20.78 -2.19
CA PRO A 112 3.13 22.07 -2.56
C PRO A 112 3.93 23.24 -1.97
N ALA A 113 4.13 24.29 -2.76
CA ALA A 113 4.86 25.49 -2.31
C ALA A 113 4.18 26.21 -1.12
N ASN A 114 2.92 25.93 -0.87
CA ASN A 114 2.14 26.45 0.25
C ASN A 114 1.76 25.35 1.26
N ALA A 115 2.49 24.21 1.27
CA ALA A 115 2.27 23.19 2.28
C ALA A 115 2.52 23.75 3.68
N GLU A 116 1.66 23.38 4.64
CA GLU A 116 1.86 23.74 6.03
C GLU A 116 3.12 23.08 6.57
N HIS A 117 3.86 23.84 7.39
CA HIS A 117 5.10 23.36 7.99
C HIS A 117 4.79 22.44 9.16
N GLY A 118 5.49 21.32 9.23
CA GLY A 118 5.37 20.35 10.30
C GLY A 118 5.53 18.91 9.82
N GLU A 119 5.25 18.00 10.70
CA GLU A 119 5.40 16.57 10.43
C GLU A 119 4.33 16.05 9.47
N CYS A 120 4.77 15.29 8.48
CA CYS A 120 3.91 14.54 7.57
C CYS A 120 4.16 13.04 7.74
N HIS A 121 3.09 12.27 7.70
CA HIS A 121 3.15 10.81 7.67
C HIS A 121 3.02 10.29 6.25
N LEU A 122 3.93 9.41 5.86
CA LEU A 122 3.88 8.62 4.65
C LEU A 122 3.45 7.19 5.01
N VAL A 123 2.42 6.70 4.36
CA VAL A 123 1.95 5.32 4.50
C VAL A 123 2.03 4.63 3.14
N VAL A 124 2.71 3.50 3.08
CA VAL A 124 2.75 2.63 1.90
C VAL A 124 2.02 1.33 2.23
N MET A 125 1.08 0.94 1.39
CA MET A 125 0.28 -0.28 1.55
C MET A 125 0.50 -1.19 0.34
N ALA A 126 0.52 -2.49 0.58
CA ALA A 126 0.55 -3.51 -0.46
C ALA A 126 -0.55 -4.53 -0.21
N LEU A 127 -1.20 -4.94 -1.28
CA LEU A 127 -2.25 -5.96 -1.31
C LEU A 127 -1.80 -7.10 -2.21
N ASP A 128 -1.97 -8.35 -1.78
CA ASP A 128 -1.78 -9.52 -2.60
C ASP A 128 -3.07 -9.93 -3.34
N ARG A 129 -2.99 -10.98 -4.14
CA ARG A 129 -4.15 -11.51 -4.89
C ARG A 129 -5.19 -12.19 -4.03
N GLN A 130 -4.85 -12.64 -2.85
CA GLN A 130 -5.72 -13.33 -1.90
C GLN A 130 -6.42 -12.36 -0.95
N GLY A 131 -6.02 -11.08 -0.96
CA GLY A 131 -6.60 -10.02 -0.14
C GLY A 131 -5.86 -9.81 1.18
N ASN A 132 -4.65 -10.35 1.33
CA ASN A 132 -3.82 -10.01 2.48
C ASN A 132 -3.16 -8.66 2.25
N GLU A 133 -3.15 -7.82 3.29
CA GLU A 133 -2.67 -6.45 3.23
C GLU A 133 -1.61 -6.19 4.29
N THR A 134 -0.62 -5.38 3.94
CA THR A 134 0.39 -4.82 4.85
C THR A 134 0.51 -3.32 4.62
N ALA A 135 0.82 -2.58 5.69
CA ALA A 135 1.15 -1.16 5.64
C ALA A 135 2.50 -0.91 6.33
N ALA A 136 3.31 -0.07 5.72
CA ALA A 136 4.54 0.47 6.29
C ALA A 136 4.42 1.98 6.44
N TYR A 137 5.05 2.51 7.47
CA TYR A 137 4.94 3.92 7.87
C TYR A 137 6.32 4.55 7.90
N SER A 138 6.41 5.79 7.50
CA SER A 138 7.57 6.66 7.62
C SER A 138 7.08 8.08 7.90
N SER A 139 7.91 8.93 8.48
CA SER A 139 7.61 10.34 8.69
C SER A 139 8.68 11.22 8.07
N PHE A 140 8.30 12.44 7.74
CA PHE A 140 9.23 13.51 7.34
C PHE A 140 8.68 14.87 7.77
N GLU A 141 9.53 15.87 7.84
CA GLU A 141 9.15 17.22 8.23
C GLU A 141 9.22 18.16 7.04
N VAL A 142 8.20 19.01 6.88
CA VAL A 142 8.21 20.13 5.96
C VAL A 142 8.61 21.37 6.74
N GLU A 143 9.77 21.93 6.40
CA GLU A 143 10.35 23.11 7.05
C GLU A 143 9.99 24.41 6.32
N ALA A 144 10.02 25.51 7.07
CA ALA A 144 9.94 26.83 6.49
C ALA A 144 11.19 27.15 5.68
N GLU A 145 11.07 27.89 4.57
CA GLU A 145 12.24 28.44 3.90
C GLU A 145 12.99 29.40 4.84
N ASP A 146 14.26 29.10 5.10
CA ASP A 146 15.14 30.01 5.79
C ASP A 146 15.44 31.24 4.91
N HIS A 147 14.70 32.30 5.08
CA HIS A 147 15.04 33.61 4.51
C HIS A 147 16.31 34.13 5.18
N GLN A 148 17.47 33.71 4.68
CA GLN A 148 18.74 34.32 5.04
C GLN A 148 18.77 35.73 4.49
N HIS A 149 18.74 36.69 5.40
CA HIS A 149 19.01 38.12 5.15
C HIS A 149 20.52 38.40 5.05
#